data_df023724dcd176ba04799f10e57ed3a8
#
_entry.id   df023724dcd176ba04799f10e57ed3a8
#
_cell.length_a   1.000
_cell.length_b   1.000
_cell.length_c   1.000
_cell.angle_alpha   90.00
_cell.angle_beta   90.00
_cell.angle_gamma   90.00
#
_symmetry.space_group_name_H-M   'P 1'
#
loop_
_entity.id
_entity.type
_entity.pdbx_description
1 polymer ?
#
loop_
_entity_poly.entity_id
_entity_poly.type
_entity_poly.pdbx_seq_one_letter_code
_entity_poly.pdbx_strand_id
1 'polypeptide(L)'
;MMWNDMFFRLASKTNSYYDPQVDISRDIVDKIPDVSMVYWDYYNEDIDTYNAMIEKSKTLGREVIFAGGVWAWQSMGINYKKTFASTVPALKACRQQEIKQVFATVWQNECSEVSMYSALLGLQLFAEYNYHENVDASHLRERFQVCTGFDMDAFLLLQTDDFDRDVCHHNTVDVAKQVLFQDILQGLFDKNLESVDLTSFYQGKQKRLSEIAGQGEWEYLFQYQRQLIKVLKIKCNLGIAITKAYREQKREELEKQLGILLNLKEEVHNLKELAMQVWYKNNKPFGFDSLDLKLGGVVARIDTAIKRISMYVDHKIDKIEELEEERLMYKGQDVSEKKPLVNANRYAQISRASV
;
A
#
# COMPACT_ATOMS: atom_id res chain seq x y z
N MET A 1 -3.49 28.02 9.38
CA MET A 1 -2.62 26.95 9.86
C MET A 1 -1.52 26.66 8.86
N MET A 2 -0.37 26.14 9.29
CA MET A 2 0.73 25.69 8.43
C MET A 2 1.41 24.45 8.99
N TRP A 3 1.99 23.63 8.11
CA TRP A 3 2.77 22.46 8.50
C TRP A 3 4.07 22.91 9.19
N ASN A 4 4.48 22.24 10.26
CA ASN A 4 5.66 22.63 11.05
C ASN A 4 6.92 21.80 10.77
N ASP A 5 6.80 20.75 9.99
CA ASP A 5 7.84 19.75 9.74
C ASP A 5 9.13 20.33 9.17
N MET A 6 9.04 21.35 8.31
CA MET A 6 10.22 21.95 7.68
C MET A 6 11.09 22.73 8.66
N PHE A 7 10.53 23.27 9.75
CA PHE A 7 11.33 23.90 10.80
C PHE A 7 12.29 22.90 11.45
N PHE A 8 11.78 21.69 11.75
CA PHE A 8 12.57 20.63 12.37
C PHE A 8 13.53 20.00 11.38
N ARG A 9 13.06 19.67 10.17
CA ARG A 9 13.89 19.06 9.14
C ARG A 9 15.10 19.91 8.76
N LEU A 10 14.91 21.21 8.55
CA LEU A 10 16.00 22.12 8.15
C LEU A 10 17.01 22.37 9.28
N ALA A 11 16.58 22.25 10.54
CA ALA A 11 17.46 22.39 11.69
C ALA A 11 18.10 21.07 12.13
N SER A 12 17.58 19.91 11.69
CA SER A 12 18.11 18.58 12.02
C SER A 12 19.43 18.30 11.31
N LYS A 13 20.40 17.76 12.03
CA LYS A 13 21.69 17.31 11.48
C LYS A 13 21.54 16.10 10.54
N THR A 14 20.48 15.34 10.70
CA THR A 14 20.19 14.12 9.92
C THR A 14 19.12 14.36 8.84
N ASN A 15 18.65 15.59 8.67
CA ASN A 15 17.56 15.94 7.77
C ASN A 15 16.26 15.19 8.09
N SER A 16 16.04 14.88 9.39
CA SER A 16 14.86 14.17 9.89
C SER A 16 13.70 15.13 10.16
N TYR A 17 12.49 14.71 9.84
CA TYR A 17 11.24 15.40 10.20
C TYR A 17 10.86 15.24 11.68
N TYR A 18 11.37 14.19 12.32
CA TYR A 18 11.01 13.76 13.68
C TYR A 18 12.26 13.66 14.55
N ASP A 19 12.90 14.81 14.77
CA ASP A 19 14.12 14.90 15.58
C ASP A 19 13.83 15.74 16.84
N PRO A 20 13.54 15.11 17.99
CA PRO A 20 13.24 15.83 19.23
C PRO A 20 14.43 16.57 19.84
N GLN A 21 15.65 16.32 19.34
CA GLN A 21 16.87 17.00 19.81
C GLN A 21 17.10 18.35 19.12
N VAL A 22 16.31 18.67 18.11
CA VAL A 22 16.45 19.95 17.38
C VAL A 22 15.96 21.11 18.20
N ASP A 23 16.77 22.16 18.30
CA ASP A 23 16.37 23.44 18.84
C ASP A 23 16.23 24.49 17.74
N ILE A 24 15.07 25.14 17.72
CA ILE A 24 14.79 26.24 16.79
C ILE A 24 15.17 27.53 17.48
N SER A 25 16.05 28.32 16.84
CA SER A 25 16.52 29.59 17.42
C SER A 25 15.36 30.57 17.62
N ARG A 26 15.48 31.42 18.65
CA ARG A 26 14.46 32.43 18.98
C ARG A 26 14.18 33.36 17.82
N ASP A 27 15.23 33.75 17.08
CA ASP A 27 15.11 34.62 15.90
C ASP A 27 14.22 34.04 14.80
N ILE A 28 14.14 32.71 14.69
CA ILE A 28 13.25 32.01 13.76
C ILE A 28 11.84 31.99 14.35
N VAL A 29 11.69 31.59 15.62
CA VAL A 29 10.38 31.51 16.30
C VAL A 29 9.67 32.88 16.28
N ASP A 30 10.37 33.98 16.52
CA ASP A 30 9.79 35.31 16.53
C ASP A 30 9.31 35.80 15.14
N LYS A 31 9.80 35.16 14.07
CA LYS A 31 9.36 35.43 12.69
C LYS A 31 8.19 34.56 12.22
N ILE A 32 7.81 33.57 13.00
CA ILE A 32 6.66 32.72 12.66
C ILE A 32 5.38 33.55 12.76
N PRO A 33 4.56 33.64 11.70
CA PRO A 33 3.31 34.39 11.74
C PRO A 33 2.34 33.80 12.79
N ASP A 34 1.32 34.58 13.13
CA ASP A 34 0.28 34.14 14.07
C ASP A 34 -0.68 33.16 13.39
N VAL A 35 -0.25 31.90 13.30
CA VAL A 35 -1.00 30.78 12.70
C VAL A 35 -0.79 29.53 13.51
N SER A 36 -1.79 28.66 13.57
CA SER A 36 -1.65 27.35 14.21
C SER A 36 -0.65 26.47 13.47
N MET A 37 0.16 25.71 14.21
CA MET A 37 1.18 24.79 13.70
C MET A 37 0.62 23.38 13.61
N VAL A 38 0.70 22.77 12.44
CA VAL A 38 0.25 21.41 12.24
C VAL A 38 1.44 20.46 12.34
N TYR A 39 1.48 19.69 13.42
CA TYR A 39 2.36 18.51 13.52
C TYR A 39 1.70 17.34 12.85
N TRP A 40 2.31 16.79 11.81
CA TRP A 40 1.84 15.59 11.14
C TRP A 40 2.81 14.43 11.37
N ASP A 41 2.26 13.27 11.66
CA ASP A 41 3.02 12.03 11.75
C ASP A 41 2.10 10.82 11.54
N TYR A 42 2.46 9.97 10.59
CA TYR A 42 1.76 8.71 10.28
C TYR A 42 2.71 7.52 10.32
N TYR A 43 3.98 7.74 10.67
CA TYR A 43 5.06 6.76 10.51
C TYR A 43 5.50 6.13 11.84
N ASN A 44 5.57 6.93 12.89
CA ASN A 44 5.94 6.46 14.21
C ASN A 44 4.85 5.54 14.80
N GLU A 45 5.26 4.64 15.69
CA GLU A 45 4.39 3.69 16.40
C GLU A 45 4.64 3.74 17.92
N ASP A 46 5.45 4.68 18.34
CA ASP A 46 5.88 4.86 19.73
C ASP A 46 5.31 6.13 20.35
N ILE A 47 4.65 6.00 21.51
CA ILE A 47 3.98 7.11 22.19
C ILE A 47 4.98 8.16 22.71
N ASP A 48 6.18 7.74 23.12
CA ASP A 48 7.18 8.67 23.66
C ASP A 48 7.72 9.59 22.56
N THR A 49 7.87 9.06 21.34
CA THR A 49 8.21 9.84 20.16
C THR A 49 7.14 10.89 19.86
N TYR A 50 5.86 10.53 19.88
CA TYR A 50 4.76 11.48 19.70
C TYR A 50 4.75 12.56 20.79
N ASN A 51 4.88 12.18 22.06
CA ASN A 51 4.95 13.14 23.15
C ASN A 51 6.11 14.13 22.96
N ALA A 52 7.32 13.62 22.68
CA ALA A 52 8.50 14.46 22.47
C ALA A 52 8.32 15.43 21.30
N MET A 53 7.77 14.99 20.20
CA MET A 53 7.54 15.85 19.02
C MET A 53 6.42 16.87 19.22
N ILE A 54 5.37 16.53 19.97
CA ILE A 54 4.32 17.50 20.34
C ILE A 54 4.90 18.57 21.25
N GLU A 55 5.68 18.21 22.28
CA GLU A 55 6.36 19.16 23.16
C GLU A 55 7.31 20.08 22.35
N LYS A 56 8.08 19.49 21.46
CA LYS A 56 8.95 20.25 20.55
C LYS A 56 8.16 21.22 19.65
N SER A 57 7.02 20.79 19.13
CA SER A 57 6.14 21.64 18.32
C SER A 57 5.59 22.83 19.10
N LYS A 58 5.28 22.65 20.40
CA LYS A 58 4.85 23.74 21.30
C LYS A 58 5.92 24.81 21.51
N THR A 59 7.22 24.47 21.39
CA THR A 59 8.31 25.45 21.50
C THR A 59 8.30 26.51 20.40
N LEU A 60 7.57 26.28 19.31
CA LEU A 60 7.34 27.29 18.27
C LEU A 60 6.40 28.43 18.73
N GLY A 61 5.85 28.35 19.95
CA GLY A 61 5.05 29.40 20.56
C GLY A 61 3.69 29.65 19.88
N ARG A 62 3.15 28.64 19.22
CA ARG A 62 1.85 28.68 18.53
C ARG A 62 1.00 27.51 18.97
N GLU A 63 -0.32 27.62 18.74
CA GLU A 63 -1.23 26.48 18.93
C GLU A 63 -0.81 25.30 18.05
N VAL A 64 -0.76 24.10 18.64
CA VAL A 64 -0.41 22.88 17.93
C VAL A 64 -1.67 22.08 17.60
N ILE A 65 -1.83 21.75 16.33
CA ILE A 65 -2.85 20.85 15.80
C ILE A 65 -2.15 19.56 15.39
N PHE A 66 -2.72 18.40 15.70
CA PHE A 66 -2.17 17.13 15.24
C PHE A 66 -2.88 16.64 13.97
N ALA A 67 -2.11 16.20 12.99
CA ALA A 67 -2.58 15.52 11.79
C ALA A 67 -2.08 14.09 11.75
N GLY A 68 -2.96 13.13 12.01
CA GLY A 68 -2.68 11.71 11.80
C GLY A 68 -3.12 11.23 10.42
N GLY A 69 -2.94 9.95 10.13
CA GLY A 69 -3.24 9.41 8.80
C GLY A 69 -3.93 8.06 8.80
N VAL A 70 -4.90 7.91 7.91
CA VAL A 70 -5.46 6.62 7.52
C VAL A 70 -4.77 6.16 6.24
N TRP A 71 -4.02 5.07 6.30
CA TRP A 71 -3.06 4.66 5.28
C TRP A 71 -3.72 4.11 4.00
N ALA A 72 -4.12 5.01 3.09
CA ALA A 72 -4.73 4.69 1.80
C ALA A 72 -3.81 4.97 0.59
N TRP A 73 -2.55 5.32 0.80
CA TRP A 73 -1.67 5.90 -0.24
C TRP A 73 -0.50 5.01 -0.66
N GLN A 74 -0.36 3.80 -0.15
CA GLN A 74 0.85 3.05 -0.35
C GLN A 74 0.68 1.84 -1.26
N SER A 75 -0.39 1.05 -1.13
CA SER A 75 -0.60 -0.18 -1.88
C SER A 75 -1.84 -0.13 -2.77
N MET A 76 -2.26 -1.28 -3.28
CA MET A 76 -3.52 -1.45 -4.02
C MET A 76 -4.75 -1.56 -3.10
N GLY A 77 -4.54 -1.61 -1.79
CA GLY A 77 -5.56 -1.64 -0.75
C GLY A 77 -5.16 -0.81 0.45
N ILE A 78 -6.14 -0.54 1.30
CA ILE A 78 -5.95 0.16 2.57
C ILE A 78 -4.94 -0.59 3.45
N ASN A 79 -4.16 0.12 4.28
CA ASN A 79 -3.28 -0.47 5.28
C ASN A 79 -3.78 -0.18 6.70
N TYR A 80 -4.70 -0.99 7.18
CA TYR A 80 -5.24 -0.86 8.54
C TYR A 80 -4.21 -1.19 9.62
N LYS A 81 -3.32 -2.17 9.37
CA LYS A 81 -2.27 -2.56 10.32
C LYS A 81 -1.39 -1.36 10.67
N LYS A 82 -0.95 -0.60 9.66
CA LYS A 82 -0.16 0.62 9.87
C LYS A 82 -1.01 1.75 10.44
N THR A 83 -2.23 1.91 9.97
CA THR A 83 -3.18 2.90 10.50
C THR A 83 -3.34 2.75 12.01
N PHE A 84 -3.63 1.54 12.49
CA PHE A 84 -3.81 1.32 13.91
C PHE A 84 -2.53 1.46 14.72
N ALA A 85 -1.41 0.94 14.20
CA ALA A 85 -0.12 0.99 14.87
C ALA A 85 0.39 2.43 15.08
N SER A 86 0.13 3.34 14.14
CA SER A 86 0.53 4.75 14.27
C SER A 86 -0.52 5.62 14.96
N THR A 87 -1.81 5.41 14.68
CA THR A 87 -2.89 6.28 15.18
C THR A 87 -3.13 6.12 16.68
N VAL A 88 -3.11 4.88 17.20
CA VAL A 88 -3.41 4.64 18.63
C VAL A 88 -2.42 5.35 19.56
N PRO A 89 -1.08 5.20 19.42
CA PRO A 89 -0.14 5.93 20.26
C PRO A 89 -0.19 7.45 20.02
N ALA A 90 -0.41 7.89 18.79
CA ALA A 90 -0.52 9.31 18.46
C ALA A 90 -1.68 9.99 19.19
N LEU A 91 -2.88 9.40 19.13
CA LEU A 91 -4.07 9.99 19.76
C LEU A 91 -4.00 9.94 21.29
N LYS A 92 -3.38 8.91 21.86
CA LYS A 92 -3.07 8.87 23.29
C LYS A 92 -2.10 9.99 23.70
N ALA A 93 -1.04 10.22 22.94
CA ALA A 93 -0.10 11.32 23.18
C ALA A 93 -0.81 12.69 23.03
N CYS A 94 -1.66 12.87 22.02
CA CYS A 94 -2.44 14.09 21.87
C CYS A 94 -3.30 14.38 23.10
N ARG A 95 -3.93 13.38 23.70
CA ARG A 95 -4.70 13.53 24.94
C ARG A 95 -3.79 13.88 26.14
N GLN A 96 -2.66 13.18 26.31
CA GLN A 96 -1.70 13.47 27.37
C GLN A 96 -1.14 14.91 27.28
N GLN A 97 -0.95 15.38 26.07
CA GLN A 97 -0.42 16.72 25.75
C GLN A 97 -1.50 17.79 25.60
N GLU A 98 -2.76 17.48 25.87
CA GLU A 98 -3.91 18.38 25.80
C GLU A 98 -4.09 19.05 24.42
N ILE A 99 -3.77 18.34 23.33
CA ILE A 99 -4.02 18.81 21.97
C ILE A 99 -5.53 18.87 21.73
N LYS A 100 -6.03 20.04 21.41
CA LYS A 100 -7.47 20.31 21.27
C LYS A 100 -8.04 20.00 19.89
N GLN A 101 -7.19 20.03 18.87
CA GLN A 101 -7.61 19.83 17.49
C GLN A 101 -6.78 18.71 16.85
N VAL A 102 -7.48 17.69 16.35
CA VAL A 102 -6.91 16.55 15.65
C VAL A 102 -7.70 16.35 14.36
N PHE A 103 -7.01 16.07 13.26
CA PHE A 103 -7.68 15.64 12.04
C PHE A 103 -6.98 14.43 11.41
N ALA A 104 -7.76 13.61 10.72
CA ALA A 104 -7.26 12.50 9.95
C ALA A 104 -7.00 12.91 8.51
N THR A 105 -5.81 12.61 8.00
CA THR A 105 -5.52 12.71 6.58
C THR A 105 -5.76 11.36 5.91
N VAL A 106 -6.25 11.39 4.68
CA VAL A 106 -6.37 10.21 3.83
C VAL A 106 -5.71 10.56 2.50
N TRP A 107 -4.38 10.44 2.46
CA TRP A 107 -3.62 10.75 1.27
C TRP A 107 -3.89 9.71 0.19
N GLN A 108 -3.87 10.18 -1.04
CA GLN A 108 -3.88 9.30 -2.20
C GLN A 108 -2.74 9.70 -3.12
N ASN A 109 -1.78 8.80 -3.27
CA ASN A 109 -0.62 9.03 -4.11
C ASN A 109 -0.82 8.41 -5.49
N GLU A 110 -0.03 8.88 -6.44
CA GLU A 110 0.02 8.41 -7.82
C GLU A 110 -1.35 8.42 -8.50
N CYS A 111 -1.99 7.27 -8.69
CA CYS A 111 -3.27 7.16 -9.40
C CYS A 111 -4.46 6.81 -8.49
N SER A 112 -4.35 7.07 -7.20
CA SER A 112 -5.46 6.88 -6.25
C SER A 112 -6.10 5.48 -6.34
N GLU A 113 -5.27 4.44 -6.26
CA GLU A 113 -5.68 3.04 -6.46
C GLU A 113 -6.68 2.54 -5.41
N VAL A 114 -6.70 3.18 -4.22
CA VAL A 114 -7.54 2.79 -3.09
C VAL A 114 -8.77 3.67 -2.99
N SER A 115 -9.96 3.08 -2.89
CA SER A 115 -11.18 3.84 -2.63
C SER A 115 -11.11 4.57 -1.28
N MET A 116 -11.51 5.86 -1.26
CA MET A 116 -11.61 6.65 -0.03
C MET A 116 -12.55 6.02 1.00
N TYR A 117 -13.59 5.32 0.57
CA TYR A 117 -14.52 4.64 1.48
C TYR A 117 -13.91 3.44 2.19
N SER A 118 -12.80 2.89 1.69
CA SER A 118 -12.02 1.93 2.46
C SER A 118 -11.39 2.53 3.73
N ALA A 119 -11.32 3.85 3.85
CA ALA A 119 -10.78 4.51 5.05
C ALA A 119 -11.75 4.58 6.23
N LEU A 120 -13.04 4.22 6.07
CA LEU A 120 -14.07 4.39 7.09
C LEU A 120 -13.71 3.81 8.45
N LEU A 121 -13.10 2.62 8.49
CA LEU A 121 -12.71 2.00 9.76
C LEU A 121 -11.59 2.79 10.47
N GLY A 122 -10.62 3.32 9.72
CA GLY A 122 -9.61 4.21 10.28
C GLY A 122 -10.20 5.53 10.78
N LEU A 123 -11.15 6.11 10.05
CA LEU A 123 -11.85 7.33 10.48
C LEU A 123 -12.71 7.08 11.73
N GLN A 124 -13.35 5.90 11.85
CA GLN A 124 -14.07 5.52 13.06
C GLN A 124 -13.13 5.44 14.27
N LEU A 125 -11.91 4.92 14.10
CA LEU A 125 -10.91 4.89 15.16
C LEU A 125 -10.58 6.32 15.66
N PHE A 126 -10.36 7.27 14.75
CA PHE A 126 -10.15 8.68 15.11
C PHE A 126 -11.35 9.26 15.86
N ALA A 127 -12.55 8.99 15.40
CA ALA A 127 -13.79 9.47 16.05
C ALA A 127 -13.92 8.93 17.47
N GLU A 128 -13.70 7.64 17.70
CA GLU A 128 -13.84 7.03 19.03
C GLU A 128 -12.81 7.59 20.04
N TYR A 129 -11.56 7.83 19.62
CA TYR A 129 -10.56 8.45 20.49
C TYR A 129 -10.86 9.91 20.89
N ASN A 130 -11.78 10.60 20.21
CA ASN A 130 -12.26 11.91 20.66
C ASN A 130 -13.12 11.80 21.93
N TYR A 131 -13.82 10.69 22.11
CA TYR A 131 -14.76 10.49 23.23
C TYR A 131 -14.20 9.56 24.32
N HIS A 132 -13.29 8.65 23.97
CA HIS A 132 -12.80 7.62 24.85
C HIS A 132 -11.27 7.68 24.99
N GLU A 133 -10.77 7.44 26.20
CA GLU A 133 -9.32 7.36 26.47
C GLU A 133 -8.72 6.08 25.92
N ASN A 134 -9.45 4.98 26.03
CA ASN A 134 -9.06 3.69 25.52
C ASN A 134 -10.19 3.12 24.66
N VAL A 135 -9.82 2.68 23.46
CA VAL A 135 -10.73 2.07 22.50
C VAL A 135 -10.24 0.64 22.27
N ASP A 136 -10.97 -0.34 22.77
CA ASP A 136 -10.71 -1.74 22.48
C ASP A 136 -11.40 -2.20 21.19
N ALA A 137 -11.02 -3.38 20.72
CA ALA A 137 -11.53 -3.92 19.46
C ALA A 137 -13.04 -4.23 19.51
N SER A 138 -13.61 -4.58 20.69
CA SER A 138 -15.03 -4.86 20.83
C SER A 138 -15.83 -3.58 20.68
N HIS A 139 -15.42 -2.51 21.40
CA HIS A 139 -16.05 -1.20 21.30
C HIS A 139 -15.99 -0.67 19.85
N LEU A 140 -14.81 -0.73 19.21
CA LEU A 140 -14.67 -0.26 17.83
C LEU A 140 -15.57 -1.03 16.86
N ARG A 141 -15.70 -2.36 17.03
CA ARG A 141 -16.56 -3.22 16.22
C ARG A 141 -18.04 -2.81 16.35
N GLU A 142 -18.53 -2.66 17.58
CA GLU A 142 -19.90 -2.25 17.84
C GLU A 142 -20.18 -0.86 17.26
N ARG A 143 -19.29 0.10 17.46
CA ARG A 143 -19.43 1.45 16.95
C ARG A 143 -19.38 1.51 15.42
N PHE A 144 -18.46 0.75 14.81
CA PHE A 144 -18.36 0.67 13.36
C PHE A 144 -19.65 0.10 12.75
N GLN A 145 -20.19 -0.97 13.34
CA GLN A 145 -21.47 -1.55 12.93
C GLN A 145 -22.63 -0.54 13.06
N VAL A 146 -22.70 0.20 14.15
CA VAL A 146 -23.76 1.21 14.36
C VAL A 146 -23.65 2.37 13.36
N CYS A 147 -22.43 2.85 13.12
CA CYS A 147 -22.22 4.05 12.29
C CYS A 147 -22.28 3.77 10.78
N THR A 148 -21.89 2.57 10.36
CA THR A 148 -21.76 2.22 8.93
C THR A 148 -22.74 1.14 8.46
N GLY A 149 -23.35 0.42 9.39
CA GLY A 149 -24.18 -0.76 9.08
C GLY A 149 -23.39 -2.01 8.73
N PHE A 150 -22.04 -2.03 8.92
CA PHE A 150 -21.16 -3.10 8.40
C PHE A 150 -20.29 -3.74 9.46
N ASP A 151 -19.88 -4.98 9.14
CA ASP A 151 -18.95 -5.76 9.93
C ASP A 151 -17.52 -5.21 9.79
N MET A 152 -16.87 -4.91 10.92
CA MET A 152 -15.49 -4.46 10.98
C MET A 152 -14.52 -5.53 10.45
N ASP A 153 -14.74 -6.81 10.79
CA ASP A 153 -13.84 -7.90 10.40
C ASP A 153 -13.89 -8.12 8.87
N ALA A 154 -15.05 -7.90 8.24
CA ALA A 154 -15.16 -7.86 6.79
C ALA A 154 -14.35 -6.69 6.20
N PHE A 155 -14.47 -5.47 6.74
CA PHE A 155 -13.70 -4.31 6.28
C PHE A 155 -12.19 -4.51 6.40
N LEU A 156 -11.70 -5.18 7.44
CA LEU A 156 -10.28 -5.51 7.58
C LEU A 156 -9.74 -6.32 6.41
N LEU A 157 -10.57 -7.06 5.66
CA LEU A 157 -10.17 -7.81 4.46
C LEU A 157 -9.97 -6.93 3.22
N LEU A 158 -10.33 -5.65 3.26
CA LEU A 158 -9.96 -4.69 2.22
C LEU A 158 -8.46 -4.34 2.23
N GLN A 159 -7.73 -4.68 3.31
CA GLN A 159 -6.28 -4.61 3.32
C GLN A 159 -5.67 -5.70 2.42
N THR A 160 -4.75 -5.33 1.52
CA THR A 160 -4.06 -6.28 0.62
C THR A 160 -2.80 -6.86 1.23
N ASP A 161 -1.97 -6.03 1.84
CA ASP A 161 -0.59 -6.34 2.27
C ASP A 161 -0.48 -6.39 3.80
N ASP A 162 -1.11 -7.39 4.44
CA ASP A 162 -1.07 -7.62 5.88
C ASP A 162 -0.01 -8.66 6.30
N PHE A 163 1.15 -8.61 5.66
CA PHE A 163 2.28 -9.49 5.94
C PHE A 163 2.80 -9.35 7.37
N ASP A 164 3.33 -10.45 7.91
CA ASP A 164 3.96 -10.45 9.22
C ASP A 164 5.30 -9.74 9.21
N ARG A 165 5.72 -9.23 10.36
CA ARG A 165 7.02 -8.55 10.54
C ARG A 165 8.23 -9.47 10.35
N ASP A 166 8.02 -10.77 10.31
CA ASP A 166 9.08 -11.75 10.06
C ASP A 166 9.58 -11.71 8.61
N VAL A 167 8.73 -11.27 7.67
CA VAL A 167 9.07 -11.18 6.24
C VAL A 167 9.24 -9.75 5.74
N CYS A 168 8.97 -8.73 6.56
CA CYS A 168 9.12 -7.32 6.21
C CYS A 168 9.67 -6.49 7.37
N HIS A 169 10.45 -5.44 7.05
CA HIS A 169 11.02 -4.55 8.06
C HIS A 169 9.98 -3.62 8.72
N HIS A 170 8.96 -3.23 7.97
CA HIS A 170 7.96 -2.26 8.38
C HIS A 170 6.54 -2.73 8.05
N ASN A 171 5.54 -2.12 8.69
CA ASN A 171 4.13 -2.30 8.34
C ASN A 171 3.74 -1.57 7.03
N THR A 172 4.72 -1.29 6.16
CA THR A 172 4.56 -0.46 4.95
C THR A 172 5.15 -1.14 3.73
N VAL A 173 4.78 -2.40 3.49
CA VAL A 173 5.16 -3.11 2.27
C VAL A 173 4.07 -3.00 1.21
N ASP A 174 4.47 -3.03 -0.05
CA ASP A 174 3.61 -2.80 -1.21
C ASP A 174 3.65 -3.99 -2.17
N VAL A 175 3.59 -5.19 -1.62
CA VAL A 175 3.75 -6.42 -2.41
C VAL A 175 2.67 -6.54 -3.48
N ALA A 176 1.43 -6.18 -3.16
CA ALA A 176 0.34 -6.19 -4.14
C ALA A 176 0.64 -5.30 -5.35
N LYS A 177 1.17 -4.10 -5.12
CA LYS A 177 1.54 -3.16 -6.17
C LYS A 177 2.74 -3.68 -6.98
N GLN A 178 3.75 -4.24 -6.30
CA GLN A 178 4.92 -4.85 -6.93
C GLN A 178 4.51 -6.04 -7.81
N VAL A 179 3.73 -6.97 -7.29
CA VAL A 179 3.23 -8.13 -8.03
C VAL A 179 2.38 -7.71 -9.23
N LEU A 180 1.45 -6.76 -9.05
CA LEU A 180 0.54 -6.35 -10.12
C LEU A 180 1.29 -5.68 -11.28
N PHE A 181 2.20 -4.76 -10.99
CA PHE A 181 2.80 -3.89 -12.01
C PHE A 181 4.17 -4.32 -12.51
N GLN A 182 4.91 -5.21 -11.81
CA GLN A 182 6.16 -5.70 -12.38
C GLN A 182 5.95 -6.44 -13.71
N ASP A 183 6.88 -6.26 -14.63
CA ASP A 183 6.90 -6.98 -15.90
C ASP A 183 7.21 -8.47 -15.68
N ILE A 184 6.42 -9.34 -16.32
CA ILE A 184 6.53 -10.80 -16.16
C ILE A 184 7.86 -11.34 -16.69
N LEU A 185 8.37 -10.79 -17.81
CA LEU A 185 9.62 -11.24 -18.42
C LEU A 185 10.85 -10.66 -17.70
N GLN A 186 10.76 -9.42 -17.18
CA GLN A 186 11.88 -8.77 -16.50
C GLN A 186 12.02 -9.14 -15.03
N GLY A 187 10.92 -9.36 -14.32
CA GLY A 187 10.89 -9.88 -12.95
C GLY A 187 11.68 -9.06 -11.94
N LEU A 188 11.43 -7.73 -11.87
CA LEU A 188 12.19 -6.79 -11.04
C LEU A 188 12.28 -7.20 -9.56
N PHE A 189 11.22 -7.81 -9.03
CA PHE A 189 11.12 -8.25 -7.65
C PHE A 189 11.16 -9.77 -7.47
N ASP A 190 11.34 -10.54 -8.55
CA ASP A 190 11.27 -12.01 -8.50
C ASP A 190 12.23 -12.58 -7.43
N LYS A 191 13.46 -12.05 -7.35
CA LYS A 191 14.45 -12.49 -6.37
C LYS A 191 14.05 -12.22 -4.91
N ASN A 192 13.33 -11.14 -4.67
CA ASN A 192 12.77 -10.82 -3.36
C ASN A 192 11.57 -11.69 -3.01
N LEU A 193 10.72 -11.99 -3.99
CA LEU A 193 9.45 -12.66 -3.80
C LEU A 193 9.58 -14.19 -3.74
N GLU A 194 10.60 -14.79 -4.38
CA GLU A 194 10.77 -16.25 -4.48
C GLU A 194 10.88 -16.96 -3.11
N SER A 195 11.32 -16.24 -2.08
CA SER A 195 11.46 -16.78 -0.71
C SER A 195 10.19 -16.67 0.15
N VAL A 196 9.11 -16.06 -0.38
CA VAL A 196 7.85 -15.83 0.34
C VAL A 196 6.73 -16.64 -0.31
N ASP A 197 5.98 -17.41 0.49
CA ASP A 197 4.84 -18.17 -0.02
C ASP A 197 3.61 -17.27 -0.28
N LEU A 198 3.72 -16.48 -1.36
CA LEU A 198 2.65 -15.58 -1.79
C LEU A 198 1.42 -16.34 -2.30
N THR A 199 1.60 -17.55 -2.83
CA THR A 199 0.48 -18.37 -3.32
C THR A 199 -0.46 -18.73 -2.19
N SER A 200 0.06 -19.30 -1.09
CA SER A 200 -0.74 -19.63 0.10
C SER A 200 -1.33 -18.38 0.76
N PHE A 201 -0.57 -17.28 0.80
CA PHE A 201 -1.04 -16.01 1.34
C PHE A 201 -2.30 -15.50 0.58
N TYR A 202 -2.23 -15.35 -0.75
CA TYR A 202 -3.37 -14.89 -1.55
C TYR A 202 -4.51 -15.92 -1.61
N GLN A 203 -4.20 -17.20 -1.56
CA GLN A 203 -5.24 -18.26 -1.47
C GLN A 203 -6.03 -18.14 -0.16
N GLY A 204 -5.35 -17.91 0.96
CA GLY A 204 -5.99 -17.68 2.25
C GLY A 204 -6.90 -16.44 2.26
N LYS A 205 -6.42 -15.33 1.66
CA LYS A 205 -7.23 -14.12 1.49
C LYS A 205 -8.45 -14.35 0.58
N GLN A 206 -8.26 -15.03 -0.54
CA GLN A 206 -9.35 -15.35 -1.46
C GLN A 206 -10.45 -16.18 -0.76
N LYS A 207 -10.05 -17.17 0.04
CA LYS A 207 -10.99 -17.99 0.82
C LYS A 207 -11.80 -17.11 1.79
N ARG A 208 -11.13 -16.30 2.62
CA ARG A 208 -11.81 -15.40 3.58
C ARG A 208 -12.77 -14.42 2.88
N LEU A 209 -12.36 -13.83 1.77
CA LEU A 209 -13.20 -12.92 0.98
C LEU A 209 -14.42 -13.62 0.34
N SER A 210 -14.31 -14.91 0.02
CA SER A 210 -15.44 -15.70 -0.53
C SER A 210 -16.49 -16.07 0.53
N GLU A 211 -16.12 -16.07 1.81
CA GLU A 211 -16.99 -16.37 2.94
C GLU A 211 -17.83 -15.14 3.35
N ILE A 212 -17.48 -13.94 2.88
CA ILE A 212 -18.24 -12.71 3.15
C ILE A 212 -19.43 -12.65 2.21
N ALA A 213 -20.63 -12.76 2.77
CA ALA A 213 -21.89 -12.57 2.04
C ALA A 213 -22.22 -11.07 1.87
N GLY A 214 -22.94 -10.76 0.82
CA GLY A 214 -23.37 -9.47 0.33
C GLY A 214 -23.28 -8.28 1.29
N GLN A 215 -22.38 -7.36 0.99
CA GLN A 215 -22.06 -6.20 1.84
C GLN A 215 -22.93 -4.96 1.53
N GLY A 216 -24.17 -5.17 1.07
CA GLY A 216 -25.09 -4.07 0.81
C GLY A 216 -24.49 -3.02 -0.14
N GLU A 217 -24.54 -1.76 0.27
CA GLU A 217 -24.00 -0.65 -0.55
C GLU A 217 -22.48 -0.66 -0.76
N TRP A 218 -21.73 -1.40 0.07
CA TRP A 218 -20.27 -1.52 -0.01
C TRP A 218 -19.79 -2.73 -0.82
N GLU A 219 -20.70 -3.57 -1.34
CA GLU A 219 -20.35 -4.79 -2.09
C GLU A 219 -19.38 -4.52 -3.25
N TYR A 220 -19.46 -3.37 -3.90
CA TYR A 220 -18.56 -2.98 -5.00
C TYR A 220 -17.08 -2.91 -4.58
N LEU A 221 -16.77 -2.53 -3.32
CA LEU A 221 -15.41 -2.54 -2.79
C LEU A 221 -14.89 -3.97 -2.66
N PHE A 222 -15.77 -4.88 -2.18
CA PHE A 222 -15.42 -6.28 -2.01
C PHE A 222 -15.31 -7.02 -3.35
N GLN A 223 -16.13 -6.66 -4.34
CA GLN A 223 -15.99 -7.19 -5.71
C GLN A 223 -14.64 -6.84 -6.32
N TYR A 224 -14.24 -5.57 -6.21
CA TYR A 224 -12.91 -5.14 -6.63
C TYR A 224 -11.80 -5.87 -5.87
N GLN A 225 -11.90 -5.97 -4.56
CA GLN A 225 -10.90 -6.65 -3.71
C GLN A 225 -10.78 -8.14 -4.05
N ARG A 226 -11.90 -8.85 -4.25
CA ARG A 226 -11.89 -10.27 -4.67
C ARG A 226 -11.18 -10.45 -6.00
N GLN A 227 -11.46 -9.56 -6.96
CA GLN A 227 -10.84 -9.61 -8.29
C GLN A 227 -9.35 -9.28 -8.22
N LEU A 228 -8.96 -8.28 -7.44
CA LEU A 228 -7.57 -7.94 -7.22
C LEU A 228 -6.79 -9.13 -6.63
N ILE A 229 -7.30 -9.74 -5.56
CA ILE A 229 -6.67 -10.91 -4.94
C ILE A 229 -6.59 -12.10 -5.91
N LYS A 230 -7.59 -12.29 -6.77
CA LYS A 230 -7.57 -13.32 -7.82
C LYS A 230 -6.43 -13.10 -8.81
N VAL A 231 -6.27 -11.87 -9.30
CA VAL A 231 -5.17 -11.47 -10.21
C VAL A 231 -3.81 -11.67 -9.54
N LEU A 232 -3.65 -11.18 -8.31
CA LEU A 232 -2.40 -11.31 -7.55
C LEU A 232 -2.02 -12.76 -7.31
N LYS A 233 -2.97 -13.62 -6.96
CA LYS A 233 -2.75 -15.07 -6.78
C LYS A 233 -2.24 -15.74 -8.04
N ILE A 234 -2.77 -15.39 -9.21
CA ILE A 234 -2.32 -15.94 -10.50
C ILE A 234 -0.92 -15.43 -10.84
N LYS A 235 -0.66 -14.15 -10.61
CA LYS A 235 0.54 -13.46 -11.10
C LYS A 235 1.76 -13.61 -10.19
N CYS A 236 1.58 -13.81 -8.87
CA CYS A 236 2.63 -13.67 -7.87
C CYS A 236 3.90 -14.52 -8.12
N ASN A 237 3.76 -15.71 -8.67
CA ASN A 237 4.89 -16.61 -8.98
C ASN A 237 5.04 -16.89 -10.47
N LEU A 238 4.22 -16.28 -11.33
CA LEU A 238 4.15 -16.64 -12.75
C LEU A 238 5.45 -16.30 -13.49
N GLY A 239 6.03 -15.12 -13.25
CA GLY A 239 7.32 -14.73 -13.83
C GLY A 239 8.46 -15.66 -13.42
N ILE A 240 8.50 -16.03 -12.14
CA ILE A 240 9.48 -16.98 -11.57
C ILE A 240 9.32 -18.37 -12.24
N ALA A 241 8.10 -18.87 -12.37
CA ALA A 241 7.81 -20.15 -13.02
C ALA A 241 8.19 -20.16 -14.49
N ILE A 242 7.88 -19.09 -15.24
CA ILE A 242 8.27 -18.92 -16.64
C ILE A 242 9.79 -18.89 -16.78
N THR A 243 10.49 -18.08 -15.98
CA THR A 243 11.96 -17.98 -16.00
C THR A 243 12.61 -19.33 -15.73
N LYS A 244 12.08 -20.07 -14.74
CA LYS A 244 12.58 -21.41 -14.41
C LYS A 244 12.36 -22.41 -15.57
N ALA A 245 11.14 -22.47 -16.11
CA ALA A 245 10.81 -23.38 -17.22
C ALA A 245 11.66 -23.07 -18.48
N TYR A 246 11.90 -21.79 -18.76
CA TYR A 246 12.75 -21.35 -19.85
C TYR A 246 14.20 -21.78 -19.67
N ARG A 247 14.82 -21.51 -18.51
CA ARG A 247 16.21 -21.87 -18.22
C ARG A 247 16.46 -23.38 -18.18
N GLU A 248 15.44 -24.14 -17.76
CA GLU A 248 15.45 -25.61 -17.77
C GLU A 248 15.09 -26.20 -19.16
N GLN A 249 14.81 -25.34 -20.16
CA GLN A 249 14.43 -25.72 -21.53
C GLN A 249 13.19 -26.62 -21.61
N LYS A 250 12.25 -26.45 -20.64
CA LYS A 250 11.00 -27.22 -20.52
C LYS A 250 9.87 -26.57 -21.33
N ARG A 251 9.86 -26.84 -22.66
CA ARG A 251 8.90 -26.22 -23.58
C ARG A 251 7.45 -26.58 -23.26
N GLU A 252 7.16 -27.82 -22.90
CA GLU A 252 5.80 -28.25 -22.48
C GLU A 252 5.31 -27.47 -21.26
N GLU A 253 6.21 -27.13 -20.33
CA GLU A 253 5.85 -26.30 -19.18
C GLU A 253 5.58 -24.86 -19.60
N LEU A 254 6.36 -24.32 -20.54
CA LEU A 254 6.09 -23.00 -21.11
C LEU A 254 4.75 -22.94 -21.85
N GLU A 255 4.34 -24.00 -22.54
CA GLU A 255 2.99 -24.10 -23.15
C GLU A 255 1.87 -24.02 -22.09
N LYS A 256 2.04 -24.67 -20.93
CA LYS A 256 1.09 -24.54 -19.82
C LYS A 256 1.05 -23.11 -19.29
N GLN A 257 2.21 -22.45 -19.18
CA GLN A 257 2.30 -21.07 -18.74
C GLN A 257 1.58 -20.10 -19.71
N LEU A 258 1.56 -20.39 -21.02
CA LEU A 258 0.78 -19.63 -22.00
C LEU A 258 -0.73 -19.68 -21.68
N GLY A 259 -1.26 -20.82 -21.28
CA GLY A 259 -2.65 -20.93 -20.84
C GLY A 259 -2.95 -20.09 -19.59
N ILE A 260 -2.00 -20.05 -18.64
CA ILE A 260 -2.12 -19.22 -17.43
C ILE A 260 -2.05 -17.71 -17.78
N LEU A 261 -1.17 -17.32 -18.72
CA LEU A 261 -1.07 -15.95 -19.19
C LEU A 261 -2.35 -15.46 -19.89
N LEU A 262 -2.98 -16.32 -20.70
CA LEU A 262 -4.25 -15.99 -21.34
C LEU A 262 -5.37 -15.77 -20.30
N ASN A 263 -5.46 -16.65 -19.31
CA ASN A 263 -6.39 -16.45 -18.19
C ASN A 263 -6.06 -15.20 -17.39
N LEU A 264 -4.79 -14.94 -17.07
CA LEU A 264 -4.36 -13.73 -16.36
C LEU A 264 -4.77 -12.46 -17.11
N LYS A 265 -4.61 -12.44 -18.42
CA LYS A 265 -5.02 -11.30 -19.28
C LYS A 265 -6.51 -10.99 -19.11
N GLU A 266 -7.36 -12.00 -19.15
CA GLU A 266 -8.81 -11.85 -18.95
C GLU A 266 -9.11 -11.33 -17.54
N GLU A 267 -8.45 -11.89 -16.52
CA GLU A 267 -8.67 -11.46 -15.13
C GLU A 267 -8.18 -10.02 -14.87
N VAL A 268 -7.14 -9.55 -15.56
CA VAL A 268 -6.72 -8.13 -15.49
C VAL A 268 -7.72 -7.23 -16.21
N HIS A 269 -8.32 -7.65 -17.32
CA HIS A 269 -9.43 -6.91 -17.94
C HIS A 269 -10.62 -6.77 -16.98
N ASN A 270 -11.02 -7.86 -16.31
CA ASN A 270 -12.09 -7.83 -15.29
C ASN A 270 -11.72 -6.90 -14.12
N LEU A 271 -10.47 -6.90 -13.68
CA LEU A 271 -9.99 -5.97 -12.64
C LEU A 271 -10.11 -4.51 -13.09
N LYS A 272 -9.74 -4.22 -14.34
CA LYS A 272 -9.82 -2.88 -14.93
C LYS A 272 -11.26 -2.38 -14.97
N GLU A 273 -12.21 -3.22 -15.38
CA GLU A 273 -13.64 -2.89 -15.40
C GLU A 273 -14.18 -2.59 -13.99
N LEU A 274 -13.80 -3.39 -13.00
CA LEU A 274 -14.20 -3.15 -11.62
C LEU A 274 -13.54 -1.91 -11.01
N ALA A 275 -12.27 -1.64 -11.36
CA ALA A 275 -11.60 -0.40 -10.97
C ALA A 275 -12.33 0.84 -11.53
N MET A 276 -12.77 0.79 -12.78
CA MET A 276 -13.58 1.84 -13.41
C MET A 276 -14.91 2.04 -12.68
N GLN A 277 -15.62 0.96 -12.34
CA GLN A 277 -16.89 1.03 -11.60
C GLN A 277 -16.70 1.66 -10.22
N VAL A 278 -15.65 1.24 -9.47
CA VAL A 278 -15.30 1.84 -8.16
C VAL A 278 -14.99 3.32 -8.32
N TRP A 279 -14.19 3.68 -9.33
CA TRP A 279 -13.83 5.07 -9.57
C TRP A 279 -15.03 5.95 -9.84
N TYR A 280 -15.86 5.61 -10.82
CA TYR A 280 -17.02 6.41 -11.21
C TYR A 280 -18.14 6.45 -10.15
N LYS A 281 -18.17 5.48 -9.25
CA LYS A 281 -19.06 5.54 -8.09
C LYS A 281 -18.59 6.52 -7.02
N ASN A 282 -17.27 6.68 -6.86
CA ASN A 282 -16.69 7.41 -5.74
C ASN A 282 -16.14 8.79 -6.13
N ASN A 283 -15.76 8.98 -7.38
CA ASN A 283 -15.02 10.14 -7.85
C ASN A 283 -15.65 10.74 -9.10
N LYS A 284 -15.21 11.95 -9.45
CA LYS A 284 -15.43 12.50 -10.80
C LYS A 284 -14.59 11.71 -11.82
N PRO A 285 -14.96 11.75 -13.12
CA PRO A 285 -14.25 10.98 -14.15
C PRO A 285 -12.76 11.31 -14.30
N PHE A 286 -12.38 12.56 -14.00
CA PHE A 286 -11.02 13.05 -14.20
C PHE A 286 -10.02 12.35 -13.26
N GLY A 287 -8.89 11.92 -13.81
CA GLY A 287 -7.84 11.20 -13.10
C GLY A 287 -7.92 9.67 -13.23
N PHE A 288 -9.06 9.10 -13.66
CA PHE A 288 -9.15 7.66 -13.93
C PHE A 288 -8.19 7.21 -15.02
N ASP A 289 -7.95 8.07 -16.02
CA ASP A 289 -7.02 7.84 -17.11
C ASP A 289 -5.63 7.37 -16.63
N SER A 290 -5.15 7.88 -15.49
CA SER A 290 -3.88 7.44 -14.92
C SER A 290 -3.90 5.96 -14.49
N LEU A 291 -4.95 5.52 -13.80
CA LEU A 291 -5.11 4.12 -13.39
C LEU A 291 -5.42 3.22 -14.59
N ASP A 292 -6.24 3.72 -15.53
CA ASP A 292 -6.61 3.03 -16.76
C ASP A 292 -5.40 2.71 -17.63
N LEU A 293 -4.51 3.68 -17.84
CA LEU A 293 -3.25 3.49 -18.56
C LEU A 293 -2.32 2.47 -17.88
N LYS A 294 -2.22 2.52 -16.55
CA LYS A 294 -1.36 1.60 -15.80
C LYS A 294 -1.87 0.16 -15.87
N LEU A 295 -3.17 -0.07 -15.69
CA LEU A 295 -3.77 -1.39 -15.85
C LEU A 295 -3.73 -1.87 -17.30
N GLY A 296 -3.97 -0.96 -18.25
CA GLY A 296 -3.79 -1.22 -19.68
C GLY A 296 -2.36 -1.61 -20.05
N GLY A 297 -1.37 -0.97 -19.43
CA GLY A 297 0.04 -1.33 -19.54
C GLY A 297 0.35 -2.76 -19.08
N VAL A 298 -0.27 -3.21 -17.99
CA VAL A 298 -0.14 -4.61 -17.53
C VAL A 298 -0.67 -5.57 -18.59
N VAL A 299 -1.84 -5.30 -19.17
CA VAL A 299 -2.42 -6.12 -20.26
C VAL A 299 -1.48 -6.17 -21.46
N ALA A 300 -0.96 -5.01 -21.92
CA ALA A 300 -0.04 -4.95 -23.05
C ALA A 300 1.26 -5.74 -22.80
N ARG A 301 1.77 -5.72 -21.58
CA ARG A 301 2.97 -6.51 -21.22
C ARG A 301 2.69 -8.01 -21.11
N ILE A 302 1.50 -8.41 -20.70
CA ILE A 302 1.06 -9.82 -20.77
C ILE A 302 0.98 -10.28 -22.22
N ASP A 303 0.42 -9.48 -23.14
CA ASP A 303 0.38 -9.79 -24.57
C ASP A 303 1.78 -9.95 -25.16
N THR A 304 2.71 -9.10 -24.79
CA THR A 304 4.12 -9.23 -25.20
C THR A 304 4.72 -10.54 -24.68
N ALA A 305 4.48 -10.90 -23.41
CA ALA A 305 4.98 -12.15 -22.84
C ALA A 305 4.39 -13.36 -23.59
N ILE A 306 3.10 -13.38 -23.83
CA ILE A 306 2.44 -14.44 -24.61
C ILE A 306 3.13 -14.58 -25.99
N LYS A 307 3.27 -13.46 -26.72
CA LYS A 307 3.89 -13.47 -28.04
C LYS A 307 5.34 -14.00 -28.02
N ARG A 308 6.16 -13.50 -27.09
CA ARG A 308 7.58 -13.89 -27.00
C ARG A 308 7.72 -15.39 -26.65
N ILE A 309 6.95 -15.87 -25.68
CA ILE A 309 6.95 -17.28 -25.27
C ILE A 309 6.45 -18.18 -26.39
N SER A 310 5.33 -17.82 -27.07
CA SER A 310 4.82 -18.58 -28.22
C SER A 310 5.86 -18.69 -29.34
N MET A 311 6.53 -17.58 -29.68
CA MET A 311 7.57 -17.59 -30.70
C MET A 311 8.75 -18.51 -30.33
N TYR A 312 9.13 -18.56 -29.06
CA TYR A 312 10.18 -19.45 -28.57
C TYR A 312 9.73 -20.92 -28.59
N VAL A 313 8.53 -21.21 -28.15
CA VAL A 313 7.94 -22.56 -28.17
C VAL A 313 7.83 -23.08 -29.60
N ASP A 314 7.39 -22.24 -30.53
CA ASP A 314 7.25 -22.53 -31.97
C ASP A 314 8.59 -22.55 -32.74
N HIS A 315 9.74 -22.41 -32.07
CA HIS A 315 11.09 -22.31 -32.70
C HIS A 315 11.24 -21.17 -33.72
N LYS A 316 10.46 -20.07 -33.56
CA LYS A 316 10.56 -18.86 -34.37
C LYS A 316 11.64 -17.89 -33.89
N ILE A 317 12.04 -18.02 -32.65
CA ILE A 317 13.18 -17.34 -32.03
C ILE A 317 13.99 -18.36 -31.19
N ASP A 318 15.29 -18.13 -31.07
CA ASP A 318 16.18 -19.03 -30.35
C ASP A 318 16.23 -18.71 -28.85
N LYS A 319 15.96 -17.48 -28.46
CA LYS A 319 16.00 -17.02 -27.06
C LYS A 319 15.02 -15.90 -26.75
N ILE A 320 14.79 -15.73 -25.47
CA ILE A 320 14.05 -14.61 -24.86
C ILE A 320 15.04 -13.88 -23.96
N GLU A 321 15.59 -12.78 -24.44
CA GLU A 321 16.71 -12.08 -23.80
C GLU A 321 16.38 -11.64 -22.38
N GLU A 322 15.14 -11.22 -22.13
CA GLU A 322 14.67 -10.81 -20.79
C GLU A 322 14.75 -11.95 -19.76
N LEU A 323 14.65 -13.20 -20.18
CA LEU A 323 14.76 -14.38 -19.30
C LEU A 323 16.17 -14.89 -19.11
N GLU A 324 17.12 -14.43 -19.93
CA GLU A 324 18.56 -14.71 -19.79
C GLU A 324 19.21 -13.89 -18.65
N GLU A 325 18.66 -12.70 -18.39
CA GLU A 325 19.19 -11.78 -17.39
C GLU A 325 19.11 -12.37 -15.97
N GLU A 326 20.18 -12.17 -15.19
CA GLU A 326 20.23 -12.60 -13.80
C GLU A 326 19.18 -11.82 -12.96
N ARG A 327 18.45 -12.54 -12.11
CA ARG A 327 17.54 -11.94 -11.14
C ARG A 327 18.30 -11.50 -9.90
N LEU A 328 18.33 -10.20 -9.67
CA LEU A 328 19.02 -9.59 -8.53
C LEU A 328 18.01 -9.13 -7.46
N MET A 329 18.47 -9.01 -6.21
CA MET A 329 17.70 -8.37 -5.16
C MET A 329 17.47 -6.89 -5.49
N TYR A 330 16.26 -6.40 -5.25
CA TYR A 330 15.92 -5.01 -5.52
C TYR A 330 16.87 -4.05 -4.78
N LYS A 331 17.47 -3.11 -5.49
CA LYS A 331 18.49 -2.14 -4.99
C LYS A 331 19.71 -2.77 -4.33
N GLY A 332 20.06 -4.01 -4.68
CA GLY A 332 21.23 -4.68 -4.12
C GLY A 332 21.08 -5.04 -2.64
N GLN A 333 19.86 -5.27 -2.17
CA GLN A 333 19.60 -5.74 -0.80
C GLN A 333 20.41 -7.01 -0.52
N ASP A 334 20.91 -7.13 0.71
CA ASP A 334 21.67 -8.31 1.12
C ASP A 334 20.76 -9.55 1.18
N VAL A 335 21.13 -10.62 0.44
CA VAL A 335 20.42 -11.91 0.45
C VAL A 335 20.41 -12.60 1.82
N SER A 336 21.30 -12.21 2.74
CA SER A 336 21.34 -12.70 4.11
C SER A 336 20.22 -12.12 4.99
N GLU A 337 19.56 -11.05 4.54
CA GLU A 337 18.44 -10.46 5.26
C GLU A 337 17.25 -11.43 5.29
N LYS A 338 16.77 -11.71 6.50
CA LYS A 338 15.59 -12.58 6.71
C LYS A 338 14.26 -11.95 6.27
N LYS A 339 14.29 -10.67 5.87
CA LYS A 339 13.09 -9.88 5.52
C LYS A 339 13.16 -9.45 4.07
N PRO A 340 12.82 -10.34 3.12
CA PRO A 340 13.00 -10.09 1.70
C PRO A 340 12.05 -9.05 1.12
N LEU A 341 10.89 -8.80 1.77
CA LEU A 341 9.90 -7.85 1.27
C LEU A 341 10.37 -6.40 1.45
N VAL A 342 10.36 -5.66 0.36
CA VAL A 342 10.87 -4.28 0.29
C VAL A 342 9.74 -3.28 0.12
N ASN A 343 10.01 -2.04 0.52
CA ASN A 343 9.10 -0.92 0.27
C ASN A 343 9.44 -0.26 -1.08
N ALA A 344 8.61 -0.51 -2.10
CA ALA A 344 8.68 0.15 -3.40
C ALA A 344 7.23 0.41 -3.88
N ASN A 345 6.74 1.62 -3.67
CA ASN A 345 5.34 1.99 -3.84
C ASN A 345 5.07 2.94 -5.02
N ARG A 346 6.12 3.51 -5.60
CA ARG A 346 5.97 4.41 -6.74
C ARG A 346 5.97 3.61 -8.03
N TYR A 347 5.04 3.93 -8.93
CA TYR A 347 4.95 3.27 -10.22
C TYR A 347 6.28 3.33 -10.99
N ALA A 348 6.97 4.47 -10.97
CA ALA A 348 8.28 4.65 -11.58
C ALA A 348 9.41 3.78 -10.97
N GLN A 349 9.21 3.23 -9.78
CA GLN A 349 10.13 2.29 -9.14
C GLN A 349 9.86 0.83 -9.53
N ILE A 350 8.65 0.53 -9.96
CA ILE A 350 8.15 -0.82 -10.25
C ILE A 350 8.19 -1.11 -11.74
N SER A 351 7.82 -0.14 -12.54
CA SER A 351 7.80 -0.22 -14.00
C SER A 351 8.64 0.87 -14.62
N ARG A 352 9.38 0.55 -15.70
CA ARG A 352 10.15 1.54 -16.46
C ARG A 352 9.28 2.46 -17.29
N ALA A 353 8.04 2.07 -17.55
CA ALA A 353 7.06 2.89 -18.23
C ALA A 353 6.44 3.89 -17.24
N SER A 354 7.22 4.85 -16.75
CA SER A 354 6.70 6.04 -16.10
C SER A 354 6.15 6.98 -17.18
N VAL A 355 4.90 6.83 -17.49
CA VAL A 355 4.15 7.81 -18.26
C VAL A 355 3.32 8.65 -17.30
#